data_af4984a94c71accef56de02475344737
#
_entry.id   af4984a94c71accef56de02475344737
#
_cell.length_a   1.000
_cell.length_b   1.000
_cell.length_c   1.000
_cell.angle_alpha   90.00
_cell.angle_beta   90.00
_cell.angle_gamma   90.00
#
_symmetry.space_group_name_H-M   'P 1'
#
loop_
_entity.id
_entity.type
_entity.pdbx_description
1 polymer ?
#
loop_
_entity_poly.entity_id
_entity_poly.type
_entity_poly.pdbx_seq_one_letter_code
_entity_poly.pdbx_strand_id
1 'polypeptide(L)'
;MLVDIKLNGKSVKADITADMTLYEFVREHGCYSVKCGCETSNCGLCTVFLNDKPVLSCSVLAARADKCSVTTLEGLQEEASEFVTFIADQGAEQCGFCNPGFVMNALALFRENPYPDEEEIKEFLSGNLCRCSGYELSLIHISEPTRPRLI
;
A
#
# COMPACT_ATOMS: atom_id res chain seq x y z
N MET A 1 -1.35 -24.04 11.93
CA MET A 1 -1.81 -24.42 10.56
C MET A 1 -0.74 -24.01 9.57
N LEU A 2 -0.21 -24.97 8.77
CA LEU A 2 0.85 -24.66 7.80
C LEU A 2 0.27 -23.92 6.59
N VAL A 3 0.85 -22.78 6.24
CA VAL A 3 0.55 -22.01 5.04
C VAL A 3 1.81 -21.83 4.18
N ASP A 4 1.62 -21.63 2.89
CA ASP A 4 2.68 -21.32 1.92
C ASP A 4 2.27 -20.08 1.13
N ILE A 5 2.84 -18.93 1.49
CA ILE A 5 2.51 -17.64 0.90
C ILE A 5 3.70 -17.13 0.11
N LYS A 6 3.45 -16.69 -1.12
CA LYS A 6 4.48 -16.04 -1.93
C LYS A 6 4.60 -14.58 -1.55
N LEU A 7 5.50 -14.25 -0.61
CA LEU A 7 5.72 -12.91 -0.11
C LEU A 7 6.86 -12.20 -0.88
N ASN A 8 6.55 -11.11 -1.56
CA ASN A 8 7.50 -10.33 -2.38
C ASN A 8 8.31 -11.23 -3.34
N GLY A 9 7.61 -12.17 -3.99
CA GLY A 9 8.22 -13.11 -4.95
C GLY A 9 8.88 -14.36 -4.35
N LYS A 10 9.02 -14.43 -3.01
CA LYS A 10 9.64 -15.56 -2.30
C LYS A 10 8.58 -16.42 -1.62
N SER A 11 8.65 -17.76 -1.75
CA SER A 11 7.78 -18.67 -0.99
C SER A 11 8.19 -18.67 0.48
N VAL A 12 7.22 -18.40 1.34
CA VAL A 12 7.35 -18.40 2.80
C VAL A 12 6.40 -19.45 3.36
N LYS A 13 6.96 -20.47 3.99
CA LYS A 13 6.20 -21.53 4.68
C LYS A 13 6.27 -21.28 6.18
N ALA A 14 5.12 -21.13 6.81
CA ALA A 14 5.03 -20.89 8.25
C ALA A 14 3.87 -21.65 8.88
N ASP A 15 4.04 -22.00 10.15
CA ASP A 15 2.94 -22.52 10.98
C ASP A 15 2.30 -21.36 11.70
N ILE A 16 1.04 -21.08 11.40
CA ILE A 16 0.30 -19.93 11.90
C ILE A 16 -0.86 -20.35 12.82
N THR A 17 -1.30 -19.45 13.67
CA THR A 17 -2.56 -19.59 14.41
C THR A 17 -3.76 -19.29 13.49
N ALA A 18 -4.94 -19.80 13.85
CA ALA A 18 -6.12 -19.64 12.99
C ALA A 18 -6.63 -18.20 12.90
N ASP A 19 -6.31 -17.40 13.89
CA ASP A 19 -6.71 -15.99 14.05
C ASP A 19 -5.66 -15.00 13.56
N MET A 20 -4.45 -15.47 13.16
CA MET A 20 -3.39 -14.59 12.66
C MET A 20 -3.85 -13.79 11.45
N THR A 21 -3.71 -12.48 11.53
CA THR A 21 -3.99 -11.58 10.41
C THR A 21 -2.84 -11.60 9.39
N LEU A 22 -3.15 -11.25 8.14
CA LEU A 22 -2.12 -11.08 7.11
C LEU A 22 -1.15 -9.95 7.48
N TYR A 23 -1.62 -8.92 8.20
CA TYR A 23 -0.79 -7.86 8.76
C TYR A 23 0.30 -8.39 9.70
N GLU A 24 -0.08 -9.21 10.67
CA GLU A 24 0.87 -9.83 11.61
C GLU A 24 1.86 -10.72 10.87
N PHE A 25 1.37 -11.56 9.97
CA PHE A 25 2.20 -12.44 9.15
C PHE A 25 3.29 -11.68 8.38
N VAL A 26 2.93 -10.65 7.62
CA VAL A 26 3.93 -9.92 6.81
C VAL A 26 4.95 -9.18 7.66
N ARG A 27 4.54 -8.68 8.83
CA ARG A 27 5.46 -8.00 9.76
C ARG A 27 6.43 -8.97 10.43
N GLU A 28 5.99 -10.17 10.83
CA GLU A 28 6.87 -11.21 11.36
C GLU A 28 7.91 -11.65 10.31
N HIS A 29 7.60 -11.49 9.02
CA HIS A 29 8.52 -11.80 7.93
C HIS A 29 9.27 -10.57 7.38
N GLY A 30 9.38 -9.50 8.17
CA GLY A 30 10.27 -8.36 7.90
C GLY A 30 9.68 -7.26 7.01
N CYS A 31 8.38 -7.30 6.69
CA CYS A 31 7.74 -6.23 5.90
C CYS A 31 7.26 -5.10 6.82
N TYR A 32 8.17 -4.23 7.23
CA TYR A 32 7.89 -3.16 8.18
C TYR A 32 7.26 -1.91 7.58
N SER A 33 7.19 -1.81 6.25
CA SER A 33 6.41 -0.76 5.57
C SER A 33 4.91 -0.89 5.86
N VAL A 34 4.44 -2.10 6.13
CA VAL A 34 3.04 -2.36 6.50
C VAL A 34 2.83 -1.94 7.95
N LYS A 35 2.02 -0.91 8.17
CA LYS A 35 1.81 -0.29 9.49
C LYS A 35 0.35 -0.39 9.93
N CYS A 36 0.11 -0.28 11.22
CA CYS A 36 -1.23 -0.18 11.80
C CYS A 36 -1.41 1.21 12.40
N GLY A 37 -2.41 1.95 11.93
CA GLY A 37 -2.76 3.27 12.46
C GLY A 37 -4.17 3.32 13.04
N CYS A 38 -4.92 2.23 12.95
CA CYS A 38 -6.26 2.07 13.53
C CYS A 38 -6.51 0.60 13.87
N GLU A 39 -7.60 0.37 14.61
CA GLU A 39 -8.10 -0.98 14.90
C GLU A 39 -9.46 -1.23 14.25
N THR A 40 -9.86 -0.37 13.32
CA THR A 40 -11.20 -0.33 12.71
C THR A 40 -11.17 -0.53 11.19
N SER A 41 -10.03 -0.93 10.64
CA SER A 41 -9.85 -1.28 9.22
C SER A 41 -10.21 -0.15 8.24
N ASN A 42 -9.85 1.10 8.56
CA ASN A 42 -10.22 2.25 7.74
C ASN A 42 -9.08 3.26 7.46
N CYS A 43 -7.87 3.04 8.01
CA CYS A 43 -6.79 4.03 7.86
C CYS A 43 -5.91 3.84 6.61
N GLY A 44 -5.99 2.69 5.95
CA GLY A 44 -5.20 2.40 4.74
C GLY A 44 -3.71 2.10 4.95
N LEU A 45 -3.18 2.21 6.18
CA LEU A 45 -1.75 2.06 6.46
C LEU A 45 -1.23 0.63 6.33
N CYS A 46 -2.12 -0.34 6.42
CA CYS A 46 -1.80 -1.76 6.30
C CYS A 46 -2.06 -2.32 4.89
N THR A 47 -2.24 -1.47 3.89
CA THR A 47 -2.51 -1.89 2.52
C THR A 47 -1.35 -2.71 1.97
N VAL A 48 -1.69 -3.87 1.39
CA VAL A 48 -0.80 -4.77 0.64
C VAL A 48 -1.51 -5.21 -0.64
N PHE A 49 -0.78 -5.72 -1.62
CA PHE A 49 -1.39 -6.40 -2.75
C PHE A 49 -1.55 -7.89 -2.45
N LEU A 50 -2.75 -8.39 -2.57
CA LEU A 50 -3.09 -9.81 -2.54
C LEU A 50 -3.55 -10.22 -3.94
N ASN A 51 -2.73 -11.04 -4.64
CA ASN A 51 -2.94 -11.37 -6.05
C ASN A 51 -3.19 -10.09 -6.90
N ASP A 52 -2.30 -9.10 -6.75
CA ASP A 52 -2.29 -7.80 -7.44
C ASP A 52 -3.47 -6.86 -7.13
N LYS A 53 -4.32 -7.20 -6.17
CA LYS A 53 -5.40 -6.32 -5.70
C LYS A 53 -5.06 -5.71 -4.35
N PRO A 54 -5.32 -4.40 -4.15
CA PRO A 54 -5.09 -3.76 -2.87
C PRO A 54 -6.09 -4.26 -1.83
N VAL A 55 -5.58 -4.68 -0.68
CA VAL A 55 -6.39 -5.12 0.47
C VAL A 55 -5.82 -4.58 1.76
N LEU A 56 -6.68 -4.38 2.75
CA LEU A 56 -6.26 -4.04 4.12
C LEU A 56 -5.83 -5.34 4.83
N SER A 57 -4.55 -5.53 5.02
CA SER A 57 -4.00 -6.77 5.59
C SER A 57 -4.47 -7.04 7.03
N CYS A 58 -4.87 -6.02 7.79
CA CYS A 58 -5.46 -6.20 9.12
C CYS A 58 -6.87 -6.83 9.11
N SER A 59 -7.54 -6.83 7.95
CA SER A 59 -8.89 -7.40 7.77
C SER A 59 -8.88 -8.75 7.05
N VAL A 60 -7.71 -9.26 6.70
CA VAL A 60 -7.53 -10.54 6.01
C VAL A 60 -6.81 -11.50 6.94
N LEU A 61 -7.36 -12.69 7.14
CA LEU A 61 -6.65 -13.76 7.86
C LEU A 61 -5.52 -14.32 6.99
N ALA A 62 -4.36 -14.55 7.59
CA ALA A 62 -3.21 -15.14 6.89
C ALA A 62 -3.54 -16.50 6.25
N ALA A 63 -4.43 -17.27 6.89
CA ALA A 63 -4.94 -18.53 6.36
C ALA A 63 -5.62 -18.40 4.98
N ARG A 64 -6.26 -17.27 4.69
CA ARG A 64 -6.89 -17.01 3.38
C ARG A 64 -5.91 -16.63 2.28
N ALA A 65 -4.70 -16.27 2.66
CA ALA A 65 -3.61 -15.96 1.73
C ALA A 65 -2.76 -17.18 1.38
N ASP A 66 -3.11 -18.39 1.87
CA ASP A 66 -2.40 -19.63 1.50
C ASP A 66 -2.38 -19.78 -0.03
N LYS A 67 -1.20 -20.08 -0.57
CA LYS A 67 -0.90 -20.21 -2.02
C LYS A 67 -1.16 -18.93 -2.84
N CYS A 68 -1.41 -17.81 -2.19
CA CYS A 68 -1.55 -16.53 -2.86
C CYS A 68 -0.22 -15.78 -2.95
N SER A 69 -0.16 -14.79 -3.86
CA SER A 69 0.91 -13.81 -3.93
C SER A 69 0.56 -12.60 -3.08
N VAL A 70 1.45 -12.27 -2.15
CA VAL A 70 1.36 -11.06 -1.31
C VAL A 70 2.54 -10.17 -1.64
N THR A 71 2.26 -8.91 -2.01
CA THR A 71 3.30 -7.94 -2.33
C THR A 71 3.13 -6.72 -1.42
N THR A 72 4.21 -6.35 -0.78
CA THR A 72 4.31 -5.14 0.06
C THR A 72 5.22 -4.11 -0.63
N LEU A 73 5.34 -2.92 -0.07
CA LEU A 73 6.18 -1.86 -0.67
C LEU A 73 7.65 -2.30 -0.81
N GLU A 74 8.14 -3.18 0.07
CA GLU A 74 9.48 -3.76 -0.04
C GLU A 74 9.70 -4.54 -1.35
N GLY A 75 8.63 -5.10 -1.91
CA GLY A 75 8.66 -5.82 -3.19
C GLY A 75 8.41 -4.95 -4.42
N LEU A 76 8.12 -3.65 -4.24
CA LEU A 76 7.75 -2.71 -5.31
C LEU A 76 8.68 -1.51 -5.40
N GLN A 77 9.89 -1.59 -4.87
CA GLN A 77 10.80 -0.44 -4.76
C GLN A 77 11.12 0.18 -6.10
N GLU A 78 11.32 -0.62 -7.15
CA GLU A 78 11.59 -0.09 -8.50
C GLU A 78 10.36 0.63 -9.08
N GLU A 79 9.18 0.00 -9.00
CA GLU A 79 7.93 0.57 -9.49
C GLU A 79 7.54 1.85 -8.72
N ALA A 80 7.77 1.86 -7.40
CA ALA A 80 7.43 2.99 -6.54
C ALA A 80 8.42 4.14 -6.62
N SER A 81 9.67 3.92 -7.07
CA SER A 81 10.78 4.85 -6.92
C SER A 81 10.53 6.21 -7.55
N GLU A 82 9.98 6.26 -8.75
CA GLU A 82 9.68 7.51 -9.46
C GLU A 82 8.64 8.33 -8.70
N PHE A 83 7.55 7.69 -8.30
CA PHE A 83 6.46 8.34 -7.57
C PHE A 83 6.89 8.82 -6.18
N VAL A 84 7.63 7.99 -5.44
CA VAL A 84 8.14 8.34 -4.10
C VAL A 84 9.13 9.51 -4.19
N THR A 85 10.04 9.49 -5.16
CA THR A 85 10.99 10.58 -5.38
C THR A 85 10.24 11.89 -5.71
N PHE A 86 9.25 11.81 -6.57
CA PHE A 86 8.44 12.97 -6.92
C PHE A 86 7.72 13.58 -5.70
N ILE A 87 7.08 12.76 -4.85
CA ILE A 87 6.41 13.23 -3.62
C ILE A 87 7.42 13.89 -2.68
N ALA A 88 8.60 13.31 -2.52
CA ALA A 88 9.65 13.85 -1.66
C ALA A 88 10.17 15.19 -2.17
N ASP A 89 10.43 15.31 -3.47
CA ASP A 89 10.94 16.54 -4.11
C ASP A 89 9.92 17.69 -4.01
N GLN A 90 8.63 17.39 -4.00
CA GLN A 90 7.57 18.38 -3.82
C GLN A 90 7.33 18.75 -2.34
N GLY A 91 8.00 18.10 -1.40
CA GLY A 91 7.80 18.34 0.02
C GLY A 91 6.40 17.95 0.51
N ALA A 92 5.77 16.98 -0.13
CA ALA A 92 4.40 16.56 0.18
C ALA A 92 4.30 15.68 1.45
N GLU A 93 5.42 15.38 2.07
CA GLU A 93 5.49 14.56 3.28
C GLU A 93 5.94 15.36 4.51
N GLN A 94 5.48 14.92 5.68
CA GLN A 94 5.91 15.45 6.96
C GLN A 94 6.52 14.34 7.83
N CYS A 95 5.72 13.61 8.61
CA CYS A 95 6.25 12.52 9.44
C CYS A 95 6.52 11.23 8.66
N GLY A 96 5.98 11.06 7.46
CA GLY A 96 6.17 9.90 6.60
C GLY A 96 5.47 8.62 7.06
N PHE A 97 4.74 8.64 8.19
CA PHE A 97 4.13 7.42 8.74
C PHE A 97 3.09 6.79 7.81
N CYS A 98 2.27 7.61 7.15
CA CYS A 98 1.24 7.16 6.22
C CYS A 98 1.77 6.82 4.81
N ASN A 99 2.98 7.27 4.46
CA ASN A 99 3.50 7.17 3.10
C ASN A 99 3.47 5.75 2.51
N PRO A 100 3.89 4.68 3.20
CA PRO A 100 3.87 3.35 2.59
C PRO A 100 2.48 2.89 2.14
N GLY A 101 1.46 3.05 2.99
CA GLY A 101 0.08 2.70 2.62
C GLY A 101 -0.48 3.58 1.52
N PHE A 102 -0.16 4.87 1.55
CA PHE A 102 -0.52 5.83 0.51
C PHE A 102 0.08 5.46 -0.84
N VAL A 103 1.39 5.15 -0.89
CA VAL A 103 2.09 4.72 -2.11
C VAL A 103 1.48 3.44 -2.66
N MET A 104 1.18 2.45 -1.82
CA MET A 104 0.55 1.21 -2.25
C MET A 104 -0.81 1.46 -2.93
N ASN A 105 -1.63 2.34 -2.37
CA ASN A 105 -2.92 2.69 -2.97
C ASN A 105 -2.77 3.54 -4.23
N ALA A 106 -1.82 4.48 -4.27
CA ALA A 106 -1.54 5.25 -5.49
C ALA A 106 -1.08 4.33 -6.64
N LEU A 107 -0.19 3.37 -6.37
CA LEU A 107 0.22 2.39 -7.36
C LEU A 107 -0.96 1.52 -7.83
N ALA A 108 -1.88 1.14 -6.93
CA ALA A 108 -3.09 0.41 -7.30
C ALA A 108 -3.95 1.23 -8.27
N LEU A 109 -4.15 2.51 -7.98
CA LEU A 109 -4.89 3.42 -8.85
C LEU A 109 -4.23 3.55 -10.22
N PHE A 110 -2.92 3.76 -10.29
CA PHE A 110 -2.21 3.87 -11.58
C PHE A 110 -2.24 2.59 -12.41
N ARG A 111 -2.31 1.42 -11.77
CA ARG A 111 -2.49 0.15 -12.47
C ARG A 111 -3.90 -0.01 -13.07
N GLU A 112 -4.92 0.53 -12.41
CA GLU A 112 -6.31 0.52 -12.89
C GLU A 112 -6.54 1.61 -13.95
N ASN A 113 -6.09 2.83 -13.67
CA ASN A 113 -6.20 3.99 -14.54
C ASN A 113 -4.89 4.78 -14.54
N PRO A 114 -4.09 4.74 -15.60
CA PRO A 114 -2.82 5.49 -15.69
C PRO A 114 -3.00 7.02 -15.71
N TYR A 115 -4.20 7.50 -16.00
CA TYR A 115 -4.52 8.93 -16.10
C TYR A 115 -5.79 9.26 -15.28
N PRO A 116 -5.76 9.08 -13.95
CA PRO A 116 -6.94 9.33 -13.12
C PRO A 116 -7.25 10.82 -13.06
N ASP A 117 -8.53 11.15 -13.02
CA ASP A 117 -8.95 12.51 -12.72
C ASP A 117 -8.91 12.80 -11.21
N GLU A 118 -9.14 14.07 -10.84
CA GLU A 118 -9.05 14.50 -9.44
C GLU A 118 -10.12 13.83 -8.55
N GLU A 119 -11.31 13.56 -9.08
CA GLU A 119 -12.39 12.91 -8.33
C GLU A 119 -12.07 11.44 -8.08
N GLU A 120 -11.58 10.72 -9.10
CA GLU A 120 -11.11 9.34 -8.97
C GLU A 120 -9.98 9.22 -7.95
N ILE A 121 -9.02 10.16 -7.95
CA ILE A 121 -7.93 10.19 -6.96
C ILE A 121 -8.49 10.37 -5.55
N LYS A 122 -9.41 11.31 -5.34
CA LYS A 122 -10.03 11.57 -4.03
C LYS A 122 -10.80 10.37 -3.53
N GLU A 123 -11.60 9.75 -4.39
CA GLU A 123 -12.39 8.58 -4.05
C GLU A 123 -11.49 7.41 -3.66
N PHE A 124 -10.48 7.11 -4.48
CA PHE A 124 -9.58 5.98 -4.26
C PHE A 124 -8.75 6.13 -2.98
N LEU A 125 -8.31 7.34 -2.67
CA LEU A 125 -7.49 7.63 -1.50
C LEU A 125 -8.30 7.99 -0.24
N SER A 126 -9.62 8.02 -0.32
CA SER A 126 -10.48 8.37 0.83
C SER A 126 -10.27 7.46 2.05
N GLY A 127 -9.81 6.22 1.82
CA GLY A 127 -9.44 5.26 2.86
C GLY A 127 -8.02 5.40 3.42
N ASN A 128 -7.22 6.37 2.96
CA ASN A 128 -5.87 6.61 3.46
C ASN A 128 -5.85 7.79 4.42
N LEU A 129 -5.64 7.54 5.72
CA LEU A 129 -5.63 8.58 6.73
C LEU A 129 -4.23 9.17 6.93
N CYS A 130 -4.14 10.50 6.82
CA CYS A 130 -2.98 11.28 7.21
C CYS A 130 -3.36 12.35 8.24
N ARG A 131 -2.61 12.45 9.33
CA ARG A 131 -2.87 13.45 10.38
C ARG A 131 -2.07 14.73 10.18
N CYS A 132 -1.09 14.74 9.27
CA CYS A 132 -0.12 15.83 9.14
C CYS A 132 -0.41 16.76 7.95
N SER A 133 -0.65 16.20 6.75
CA SER A 133 -0.62 16.96 5.49
C SER A 133 -1.93 17.63 5.09
N GLY A 134 -3.06 17.22 5.67
CA GLY A 134 -4.38 17.71 5.26
C GLY A 134 -4.84 17.25 3.87
N TYR A 135 -4.10 16.33 3.21
CA TYR A 135 -4.39 15.70 1.92
C TYR A 135 -4.25 16.57 0.67
N GLU A 136 -4.35 17.89 0.73
CA GLU A 136 -4.30 18.76 -0.45
C GLU A 136 -3.02 18.60 -1.27
N LEU A 137 -1.86 18.57 -0.60
CA LEU A 137 -0.58 18.34 -1.29
C LEU A 137 -0.55 16.97 -1.96
N SER A 138 -1.09 15.94 -1.32
CA SER A 138 -1.15 14.61 -1.89
C SER A 138 -1.99 14.55 -3.16
N LEU A 139 -3.12 15.25 -3.20
CA LEU A 139 -4.00 15.31 -4.37
C LEU A 139 -3.34 16.02 -5.55
N ILE A 140 -2.73 17.18 -5.31
CA ILE A 140 -2.03 17.96 -6.34
C ILE A 140 -0.88 17.11 -6.91
N HIS A 141 -0.12 16.43 -6.06
CA HIS A 141 1.06 15.69 -6.49
C HIS A 141 0.76 14.35 -7.16
N ILE A 142 -0.39 13.73 -6.91
CA ILE A 142 -0.83 12.56 -7.68
C ILE A 142 -1.29 12.96 -9.07
N SER A 143 -1.95 14.10 -9.22
CA SER A 143 -2.40 14.56 -10.54
C SER A 143 -1.27 15.06 -11.44
N GLU A 144 -0.19 15.58 -10.89
CA GLU A 144 0.95 16.11 -11.66
C GLU A 144 1.76 15.05 -12.43
N PRO A 145 2.13 13.88 -11.85
CA PRO A 145 2.85 12.84 -12.60
C PRO A 145 2.05 12.25 -13.75
N THR A 146 0.72 12.32 -13.67
CA THR A 146 -0.17 11.80 -14.73
C THR A 146 -0.39 12.80 -15.86
N ARG A 147 0.03 14.07 -15.70
CA ARG A 147 0.01 15.01 -16.82
C ARG A 147 1.02 14.57 -17.86
N PRO A 148 0.60 14.40 -19.14
CA PRO A 148 1.57 14.19 -20.21
C PRO A 148 2.55 15.35 -20.18
N ARG A 149 3.84 15.05 -19.99
CA ARG A 149 4.88 16.06 -20.23
C ARG A 149 4.79 16.41 -21.70
N LEU A 150 4.09 17.48 -22.01
CA LEU A 150 4.18 18.11 -23.32
C LEU A 150 5.59 18.67 -23.42
N ILE A 151 6.45 17.89 -24.06
CA ILE A 151 7.77 18.33 -24.53
C ILE A 151 7.56 19.10 -25.83
#